data_163d1a7afde8ba6c10322f97fd4a0872
#
_entry.id   163d1a7afde8ba6c10322f97fd4a0872
#
_cell.length_a   1.000
_cell.length_b   1.000
_cell.length_c   1.000
_cell.angle_alpha   90.00
_cell.angle_beta   90.00
_cell.angle_gamma   90.00
#
_symmetry.space_group_name_H-M   'P 1'
#
loop_
_entity.id
_entity.type
_entity.pdbx_description
1 polymer ?
#
loop_
_entity_poly.entity_id
_entity_poly.type
_entity_poly.pdbx_seq_one_letter_code
_entity_poly.pdbx_strand_id
1 'polypeptide(L)'
;MSASTLDRADSTPDPTPAPTPEHGDPAGPGRDHYRPALVALLAATAVLYLWGLGASGWANSFYSAAVQAGSESWTAFFFGSSDAANAITVDKTPLSLWPMALSVRVFGLSSWAILVPQAIEGVLAVWVLTATVRRSTGSGAAGLVAGAALATTPVAALMFRFNNPDAMLVLLLVAAAYAVLRAVEDGVRHPVRWLALAGALVGLAFLAKMLQAFLVLPAFALVYLVAARTGLPRRVGHLLVAFGSMVAAAGWWIAIVTLWPAASRPYIGGSQSNSILELTLGYNGLGRLTGEQTGAVVGGGGQGGAGGTGGRWGETGLTRLLDADIGGQVAWLLPSALLLLVAGLWWTRRAPRTDGVRAALLLWGGWLVVTALTFSLMAGIFHSYYTVALAPAIAALVGIGGRLAWERRRTADGAAVGAVAVGLVTVTAVVLLGRSPDFVPWLRWAVLALGLLAAVAVAAVRWLPRRAAVAVALATVVVALAGPTAYAVQTAATPHTGSIP
;
A
#
# COMPACT_ATOMS: atom_id res chain seq x y z
N MET A 1 63.90 31.95 -72.89
CA MET A 1 64.52 31.50 -71.62
C MET A 1 63.39 31.27 -70.59
N SER A 2 62.92 30.03 -70.45
CA SER A 2 61.83 29.64 -69.58
C SER A 2 62.37 28.69 -68.56
N ALA A 3 62.16 29.01 -67.32
CA ALA A 3 62.43 28.09 -66.17
C ALA A 3 61.10 27.49 -65.69
N SER A 4 61.00 26.21 -65.87
CA SER A 4 59.93 25.35 -65.34
C SER A 4 60.20 25.02 -63.87
N THR A 5 59.27 25.37 -62.99
CA THR A 5 59.23 24.95 -61.62
C THR A 5 58.27 23.76 -61.48
N LEU A 6 58.81 22.61 -61.08
CA LEU A 6 58.12 21.39 -60.75
C LEU A 6 57.46 21.52 -59.34
N ASP A 7 56.16 21.46 -59.36
CA ASP A 7 55.35 21.42 -58.16
C ASP A 7 55.36 19.98 -57.59
N ARG A 8 55.87 19.80 -56.41
CA ARG A 8 55.97 18.50 -55.68
C ARG A 8 54.77 18.40 -54.78
N ALA A 9 53.73 17.65 -55.17
CA ALA A 9 52.63 17.32 -54.35
C ALA A 9 53.07 16.42 -53.15
N ASP A 10 52.98 16.96 -51.99
CA ASP A 10 53.21 16.28 -50.72
C ASP A 10 51.92 15.48 -50.35
N SER A 11 51.93 14.18 -50.58
CA SER A 11 50.83 13.28 -50.23
C SER A 11 51.00 12.83 -48.77
N THR A 12 50.35 13.53 -47.83
CA THR A 12 50.16 13.02 -46.49
C THR A 12 49.15 11.85 -46.53
N PRO A 13 49.45 10.70 -45.92
CA PRO A 13 48.52 9.59 -45.84
C PRO A 13 47.33 9.94 -44.93
N ASP A 14 46.13 9.69 -45.44
CA ASP A 14 44.88 9.80 -44.73
C ASP A 14 44.91 9.01 -43.42
N PRO A 15 44.50 9.57 -42.27
CA PRO A 15 44.46 8.82 -41.02
C PRO A 15 43.43 7.69 -41.11
N THR A 16 43.90 6.46 -40.94
CA THR A 16 43.10 5.26 -40.78
C THR A 16 41.99 5.52 -39.77
N PRO A 17 40.71 5.30 -40.09
CA PRO A 17 39.64 5.47 -39.11
C PRO A 17 39.85 4.51 -37.94
N ALA A 18 39.78 5.04 -36.72
CA ALA A 18 39.83 4.28 -35.51
C ALA A 18 38.75 3.19 -35.52
N PRO A 19 39.00 1.98 -35.03
CA PRO A 19 37.98 0.92 -34.97
C PRO A 19 36.81 1.40 -34.17
N THR A 20 35.63 1.41 -34.78
CA THR A 20 34.36 1.63 -34.11
C THR A 20 34.25 0.63 -32.99
N PRO A 21 33.90 1.05 -31.74
CA PRO A 21 33.69 0.08 -30.69
C PRO A 21 32.58 -0.87 -31.14
N GLU A 22 32.90 -2.15 -31.25
CA GLU A 22 31.92 -3.21 -31.43
C GLU A 22 30.85 -3.03 -30.37
N HIS A 23 29.64 -2.65 -30.79
CA HIS A 23 28.46 -2.77 -29.97
C HIS A 23 28.31 -4.27 -29.69
N GLY A 24 28.73 -4.68 -28.50
CA GLY A 24 28.49 -6.03 -28.04
C GLY A 24 27.04 -6.41 -28.35
N ASP A 25 26.86 -7.52 -29.06
CA ASP A 25 25.55 -8.09 -29.36
C ASP A 25 24.65 -8.00 -28.14
N PRO A 26 23.41 -7.50 -28.30
CA PRO A 26 22.45 -7.54 -27.21
C PRO A 26 22.28 -9.01 -26.84
N ALA A 27 22.67 -9.36 -25.60
CA ALA A 27 22.50 -10.70 -25.06
C ALA A 27 21.12 -11.23 -25.52
N GLY A 28 21.14 -12.37 -26.23
CA GLY A 28 19.93 -12.96 -26.80
C GLY A 28 18.82 -13.01 -25.79
N PRO A 29 17.53 -13.09 -26.18
CA PRO A 29 16.37 -12.88 -25.32
C PRO A 29 16.43 -13.84 -24.14
N GLY A 30 17.03 -13.40 -23.05
CA GLY A 30 16.99 -14.09 -21.77
C GLY A 30 15.50 -14.24 -21.45
N ARG A 31 15.02 -15.47 -21.28
CA ARG A 31 13.62 -15.76 -20.97
C ARG A 31 13.13 -14.77 -19.92
N ASP A 32 12.18 -13.94 -20.28
CA ASP A 32 11.58 -12.98 -19.36
C ASP A 32 10.74 -13.74 -18.31
N HIS A 33 11.41 -14.18 -17.25
CA HIS A 33 10.79 -14.92 -16.16
C HIS A 33 9.86 -14.06 -15.30
N TYR A 34 9.86 -12.74 -15.51
CA TYR A 34 9.03 -11.83 -14.72
C TYR A 34 7.53 -12.05 -14.97
N ARG A 35 7.12 -12.18 -16.23
CA ARG A 35 5.69 -12.35 -16.57
C ARG A 35 5.09 -13.61 -15.94
N PRO A 36 5.69 -14.82 -16.10
CA PRO A 36 5.16 -16.01 -15.45
C PRO A 36 5.20 -15.91 -13.93
N ALA A 37 6.25 -15.30 -13.32
CA ALA A 37 6.31 -15.08 -11.88
C ALA A 37 5.24 -14.11 -11.37
N LEU A 38 4.93 -13.06 -12.13
CA LEU A 38 3.83 -12.15 -11.82
C LEU A 38 2.48 -12.86 -11.88
N VAL A 39 2.23 -13.65 -12.92
CA VAL A 39 0.99 -14.44 -13.04
C VAL A 39 0.86 -15.42 -11.88
N ALA A 40 1.95 -16.12 -11.51
CA ALA A 40 1.97 -17.03 -10.37
C ALA A 40 1.68 -16.30 -9.05
N LEU A 41 2.27 -15.11 -8.83
CA LEU A 41 2.00 -14.29 -7.65
C LEU A 41 0.52 -13.89 -7.58
N LEU A 42 -0.04 -13.38 -8.68
CA LEU A 42 -1.44 -12.93 -8.70
C LEU A 42 -2.42 -14.10 -8.57
N ALA A 43 -2.12 -15.24 -9.19
CA ALA A 43 -2.92 -16.46 -9.04
C ALA A 43 -2.89 -16.96 -7.59
N ALA A 44 -1.71 -17.03 -6.96
CA ALA A 44 -1.58 -17.40 -5.55
C ALA A 44 -2.32 -16.41 -4.63
N THR A 45 -2.25 -15.12 -4.92
CA THR A 45 -2.99 -14.09 -4.20
C THR A 45 -4.50 -14.26 -4.37
N ALA A 46 -4.97 -14.53 -5.59
CA ALA A 46 -6.39 -14.77 -5.87
C ALA A 46 -6.88 -16.03 -5.12
N VAL A 47 -6.09 -17.10 -5.13
CA VAL A 47 -6.41 -18.32 -4.35
C VAL A 47 -6.52 -17.99 -2.87
N LEU A 48 -5.52 -17.28 -2.29
CA LEU A 48 -5.52 -16.89 -0.87
C LEU A 48 -6.75 -16.05 -0.50
N TYR A 49 -7.15 -15.11 -1.38
CA TYR A 49 -8.24 -14.18 -1.09
C TYR A 49 -9.63 -14.75 -1.41
N LEU A 50 -9.73 -15.71 -2.30
CA LEU A 50 -11.01 -16.34 -2.68
C LEU A 50 -11.27 -17.66 -1.93
N TRP A 51 -10.24 -18.33 -1.41
CA TRP A 51 -10.38 -19.60 -0.71
C TRP A 51 -11.35 -19.52 0.46
N GLY A 52 -12.41 -20.33 0.45
CA GLY A 52 -13.38 -20.39 1.52
C GLY A 52 -14.11 -19.07 1.82
N LEU A 53 -14.14 -18.12 0.86
CA LEU A 53 -14.64 -16.75 1.09
C LEU A 53 -16.07 -16.71 1.62
N GLY A 54 -16.94 -17.62 1.16
CA GLY A 54 -18.32 -17.72 1.62
C GLY A 54 -18.49 -18.18 3.07
N ALA A 55 -17.46 -18.73 3.71
CA ALA A 55 -17.53 -19.19 5.09
C ALA A 55 -17.72 -18.03 6.11
N SER A 56 -17.33 -16.80 5.73
CA SER A 56 -17.58 -15.59 6.53
C SER A 56 -19.05 -15.13 6.52
N GLY A 57 -19.94 -15.81 5.78
CA GLY A 57 -21.35 -15.45 5.70
C GLY A 57 -21.53 -14.01 5.25
N TRP A 58 -22.29 -13.24 6.02
CA TRP A 58 -22.53 -11.82 5.74
C TRP A 58 -21.36 -10.91 6.17
N ALA A 59 -20.29 -11.44 6.72
CA ALA A 59 -19.11 -10.72 7.21
C ALA A 59 -19.50 -9.55 8.12
N ASN A 60 -19.38 -8.30 7.70
CA ASN A 60 -20.00 -7.17 8.38
C ASN A 60 -21.45 -7.04 7.92
N SER A 61 -22.39 -7.52 8.73
CA SER A 61 -23.83 -7.53 8.41
C SER A 61 -24.40 -6.12 8.20
N PHE A 62 -23.85 -5.10 8.87
CA PHE A 62 -24.25 -3.71 8.69
C PHE A 62 -24.00 -3.23 7.25
N TYR A 63 -22.81 -3.50 6.70
CA TYR A 63 -22.53 -3.18 5.30
C TYR A 63 -23.22 -4.14 4.32
N SER A 64 -23.43 -5.40 4.69
CA SER A 64 -24.16 -6.34 3.85
C SER A 64 -25.64 -5.92 3.68
N ALA A 65 -26.28 -5.40 4.73
CA ALA A 65 -27.63 -4.83 4.63
C ALA A 65 -27.68 -3.64 3.65
N ALA A 66 -26.68 -2.73 3.71
CA ALA A 66 -26.59 -1.62 2.78
C ALA A 66 -26.31 -2.07 1.33
N VAL A 67 -25.51 -3.13 1.14
CA VAL A 67 -25.30 -3.74 -0.17
C VAL A 67 -26.57 -4.34 -0.73
N GLN A 68 -27.34 -5.06 0.09
CA GLN A 68 -28.66 -5.58 -0.28
C GLN A 68 -29.60 -4.44 -0.67
N ALA A 69 -29.75 -3.42 0.20
CA ALA A 69 -30.59 -2.25 -0.08
C ALA A 69 -30.22 -1.56 -1.40
N GLY A 70 -28.91 -1.35 -1.62
CA GLY A 70 -28.38 -0.78 -2.86
C GLY A 70 -28.60 -1.67 -4.09
N SER A 71 -28.72 -2.99 -3.92
CA SER A 71 -29.03 -3.90 -5.02
C SER A 71 -30.52 -3.84 -5.44
N GLU A 72 -31.39 -3.45 -4.55
CA GLU A 72 -32.85 -3.36 -4.76
C GLU A 72 -33.30 -1.95 -5.18
N SER A 73 -32.68 -0.90 -4.61
CA SER A 73 -33.04 0.52 -4.83
C SER A 73 -31.85 1.34 -5.32
N TRP A 74 -32.00 2.06 -6.46
CA TRP A 74 -30.97 2.98 -6.95
C TRP A 74 -30.74 4.18 -6.03
N THR A 75 -31.80 4.61 -5.31
CA THR A 75 -31.66 5.67 -4.32
C THR A 75 -30.83 5.20 -3.14
N ALA A 76 -31.13 4.02 -2.59
CA ALA A 76 -30.34 3.41 -1.53
C ALA A 76 -28.89 3.13 -1.98
N PHE A 77 -28.67 2.70 -3.23
CA PHE A 77 -27.35 2.57 -3.85
C PHE A 77 -26.57 3.90 -3.83
N PHE A 78 -27.20 4.98 -4.28
CA PHE A 78 -26.56 6.28 -4.38
C PHE A 78 -26.14 6.82 -3.01
N PHE A 79 -27.04 6.73 -2.01
CA PHE A 79 -26.78 7.23 -0.67
C PHE A 79 -25.96 6.27 0.22
N GLY A 80 -25.92 4.97 -0.10
CA GLY A 80 -25.39 3.95 0.79
C GLY A 80 -26.29 3.69 1.99
N SER A 81 -27.62 3.64 1.74
CA SER A 81 -28.59 3.41 2.79
C SER A 81 -28.58 1.97 3.28
N SER A 82 -28.87 1.76 4.56
CA SER A 82 -28.91 0.45 5.20
C SER A 82 -30.19 -0.35 4.89
N ASP A 83 -31.19 0.30 4.29
CA ASP A 83 -32.48 -0.29 3.92
C ASP A 83 -32.97 0.23 2.56
N ALA A 84 -33.81 -0.58 1.87
CA ALA A 84 -34.30 -0.26 0.55
C ALA A 84 -35.33 0.88 0.55
N ALA A 85 -36.00 1.17 1.69
CA ALA A 85 -36.87 2.32 1.88
C ALA A 85 -36.09 3.64 2.03
N ASN A 86 -34.77 3.56 2.11
CA ASN A 86 -33.89 4.73 2.16
C ASN A 86 -34.04 5.59 3.41
N ALA A 87 -34.22 4.95 4.58
CA ALA A 87 -34.44 5.67 5.84
C ALA A 87 -33.15 6.27 6.41
N ILE A 88 -32.06 5.50 6.44
CA ILE A 88 -30.77 5.91 7.03
C ILE A 88 -29.58 5.36 6.25
N THR A 89 -28.54 6.17 6.09
CA THR A 89 -27.27 5.72 5.48
C THR A 89 -26.40 4.96 6.48
N VAL A 90 -25.42 4.20 5.97
CA VAL A 90 -24.30 3.75 6.81
C VAL A 90 -23.45 4.96 7.26
N ASP A 91 -22.55 4.71 8.20
CA ASP A 91 -21.64 5.72 8.79
C ASP A 91 -20.44 6.10 7.88
N LYS A 92 -20.48 5.75 6.60
CA LYS A 92 -19.43 5.99 5.59
C LYS A 92 -20.04 6.48 4.27
N THR A 93 -19.18 7.07 3.45
CA THR A 93 -19.50 7.37 2.05
C THR A 93 -19.59 6.08 1.22
N PRO A 94 -20.40 6.03 0.16
CA PRO A 94 -20.90 4.76 -0.40
C PRO A 94 -19.99 4.08 -1.42
N LEU A 95 -18.87 4.68 -1.84
CA LEU A 95 -18.10 4.17 -2.99
C LEU A 95 -17.70 2.70 -2.84
N SER A 96 -17.34 2.27 -1.63
CA SER A 96 -16.98 0.87 -1.36
C SER A 96 -18.16 -0.09 -1.47
N LEU A 97 -19.40 0.40 -1.25
CA LEU A 97 -20.62 -0.40 -1.36
C LEU A 97 -21.05 -0.63 -2.82
N TRP A 98 -20.72 0.32 -3.71
CA TRP A 98 -21.21 0.29 -5.09
C TRP A 98 -20.76 -0.97 -5.87
N PRO A 99 -19.48 -1.39 -5.88
CA PRO A 99 -19.09 -2.63 -6.57
C PRO A 99 -19.79 -3.86 -6.00
N MET A 100 -19.96 -3.93 -4.68
CA MET A 100 -20.65 -5.02 -4.01
C MET A 100 -22.14 -5.06 -4.37
N ALA A 101 -22.83 -3.91 -4.32
CA ALA A 101 -24.25 -3.82 -4.67
C ALA A 101 -24.50 -4.13 -6.16
N LEU A 102 -23.61 -3.69 -7.07
CA LEU A 102 -23.67 -4.07 -8.48
C LEU A 102 -23.46 -5.57 -8.68
N SER A 103 -22.51 -6.16 -7.96
CA SER A 103 -22.28 -7.61 -7.99
C SER A 103 -23.52 -8.39 -7.52
N VAL A 104 -24.14 -7.97 -6.41
CA VAL A 104 -25.38 -8.58 -5.90
C VAL A 104 -26.54 -8.40 -6.89
N ARG A 105 -26.66 -7.25 -7.54
CA ARG A 105 -27.67 -6.99 -8.56
C ARG A 105 -27.56 -7.92 -9.76
N VAL A 106 -26.33 -8.30 -10.13
CA VAL A 106 -26.07 -9.18 -11.28
C VAL A 106 -26.16 -10.66 -10.90
N PHE A 107 -25.58 -11.06 -9.75
CA PHE A 107 -25.38 -12.46 -9.38
C PHE A 107 -26.34 -12.94 -8.28
N GLY A 108 -27.22 -12.06 -7.78
CA GLY A 108 -28.08 -12.36 -6.64
C GLY A 108 -27.39 -12.20 -5.29
N LEU A 109 -28.21 -12.10 -4.24
CA LEU A 109 -27.72 -11.88 -2.86
C LEU A 109 -27.06 -13.16 -2.32
N SER A 110 -25.77 -13.07 -2.11
CA SER A 110 -24.97 -14.13 -1.46
C SER A 110 -23.70 -13.53 -0.89
N SER A 111 -23.08 -14.23 0.07
CA SER A 111 -21.75 -13.83 0.60
C SER A 111 -20.69 -13.73 -0.50
N TRP A 112 -20.73 -14.61 -1.49
CA TRP A 112 -19.81 -14.54 -2.63
C TRP A 112 -20.01 -13.27 -3.47
N ALA A 113 -21.26 -12.93 -3.80
CA ALA A 113 -21.55 -11.71 -4.57
C ALA A 113 -21.11 -10.44 -3.84
N ILE A 114 -21.15 -10.43 -2.50
CA ILE A 114 -20.70 -9.31 -1.67
C ILE A 114 -19.17 -9.27 -1.58
N LEU A 115 -18.50 -10.40 -1.34
CA LEU A 115 -17.08 -10.43 -0.94
C LEU A 115 -16.09 -10.55 -2.11
N VAL A 116 -16.50 -11.12 -3.26
CA VAL A 116 -15.61 -11.25 -4.44
C VAL A 116 -15.09 -9.91 -4.95
N PRO A 117 -15.87 -8.82 -5.03
CA PRO A 117 -15.34 -7.51 -5.39
C PRO A 117 -14.15 -7.06 -4.51
N GLN A 118 -14.21 -7.29 -3.20
CA GLN A 118 -13.14 -6.96 -2.27
C GLN A 118 -11.87 -7.78 -2.56
N ALA A 119 -12.01 -9.08 -2.85
CA ALA A 119 -10.89 -9.94 -3.22
C ALA A 119 -10.24 -9.49 -4.53
N ILE A 120 -11.03 -9.08 -5.52
CA ILE A 120 -10.53 -8.53 -6.79
C ILE A 120 -9.76 -7.23 -6.52
N GLU A 121 -10.29 -6.32 -5.70
CA GLU A 121 -9.61 -5.09 -5.30
C GLU A 121 -8.26 -5.38 -4.65
N GLY A 122 -8.17 -6.41 -3.82
CA GLY A 122 -6.93 -6.87 -3.20
C GLY A 122 -5.90 -7.39 -4.23
N VAL A 123 -6.31 -8.23 -5.16
CA VAL A 123 -5.44 -8.74 -6.24
C VAL A 123 -4.93 -7.58 -7.11
N LEU A 124 -5.81 -6.64 -7.44
CA LEU A 124 -5.44 -5.43 -8.20
C LEU A 124 -4.48 -4.55 -7.41
N ALA A 125 -4.66 -4.38 -6.10
CA ALA A 125 -3.73 -3.64 -5.25
C ALA A 125 -2.33 -4.26 -5.24
N VAL A 126 -2.24 -5.59 -5.14
CA VAL A 126 -0.97 -6.33 -5.24
C VAL A 126 -0.33 -6.15 -6.62
N TRP A 127 -1.10 -6.23 -7.69
CA TRP A 127 -0.60 -5.99 -9.04
C TRP A 127 -0.05 -4.58 -9.24
N VAL A 128 -0.82 -3.55 -8.84
CA VAL A 128 -0.43 -2.14 -8.99
C VAL A 128 0.81 -1.84 -8.15
N LEU A 129 0.89 -2.34 -6.91
CA LEU A 129 2.08 -2.20 -6.07
C LEU A 129 3.32 -2.83 -6.71
N THR A 130 3.18 -4.08 -7.20
CA THR A 130 4.25 -4.80 -7.91
C THR A 130 4.74 -3.99 -9.12
N ALA A 131 3.81 -3.47 -9.92
CA ALA A 131 4.12 -2.64 -11.09
C ALA A 131 4.81 -1.32 -10.69
N THR A 132 4.36 -0.68 -9.60
CA THR A 132 4.91 0.57 -9.08
C THR A 132 6.36 0.40 -8.63
N VAL A 133 6.63 -0.61 -7.81
CA VAL A 133 7.98 -0.88 -7.30
C VAL A 133 8.90 -1.34 -8.43
N ARG A 134 8.45 -2.23 -9.32
CA ARG A 134 9.21 -2.62 -10.50
C ARG A 134 9.62 -1.40 -11.33
N ARG A 135 8.66 -0.51 -11.59
CA ARG A 135 8.89 0.67 -12.43
C ARG A 135 9.88 1.65 -11.79
N SER A 136 9.70 1.95 -10.52
CA SER A 136 10.58 2.87 -9.77
C SER A 136 12.00 2.36 -9.62
N THR A 137 12.18 1.03 -9.58
CA THR A 137 13.47 0.39 -9.33
C THR A 137 14.10 -0.21 -10.60
N GLY A 138 13.36 -0.40 -11.69
CA GLY A 138 13.78 -1.18 -12.85
C GLY A 138 13.93 -2.68 -12.57
N SER A 139 13.49 -3.19 -11.40
CA SER A 139 13.70 -4.58 -10.97
C SER A 139 12.38 -5.34 -10.83
N GLY A 140 12.19 -6.38 -11.65
CA GLY A 140 11.08 -7.31 -11.51
C GLY A 140 11.07 -8.02 -10.17
N ALA A 141 12.23 -8.44 -9.67
CA ALA A 141 12.35 -9.11 -8.37
C ALA A 141 11.91 -8.21 -7.21
N ALA A 142 12.31 -6.92 -7.20
CA ALA A 142 11.87 -5.97 -6.18
C ALA A 142 10.34 -5.80 -6.18
N GLY A 143 9.75 -5.69 -7.37
CA GLY A 143 8.29 -5.63 -7.52
C GLY A 143 7.60 -6.88 -6.97
N LEU A 144 8.08 -8.08 -7.35
CA LEU A 144 7.51 -9.36 -6.89
C LEU A 144 7.63 -9.53 -5.37
N VAL A 145 8.75 -9.15 -4.77
CA VAL A 145 8.92 -9.16 -3.30
C VAL A 145 7.93 -8.22 -2.62
N ALA A 146 7.77 -7.00 -3.13
CA ALA A 146 6.79 -6.06 -2.61
C ALA A 146 5.35 -6.60 -2.75
N GLY A 147 5.00 -7.16 -3.91
CA GLY A 147 3.69 -7.78 -4.12
C GLY A 147 3.43 -8.94 -3.18
N ALA A 148 4.41 -9.84 -3.01
CA ALA A 148 4.30 -10.98 -2.10
C ALA A 148 4.17 -10.52 -0.64
N ALA A 149 4.95 -9.52 -0.22
CA ALA A 149 4.86 -8.97 1.13
C ALA A 149 3.48 -8.36 1.41
N LEU A 150 2.89 -7.62 0.45
CA LEU A 150 1.52 -7.11 0.60
C LEU A 150 0.51 -8.25 0.65
N ALA A 151 0.60 -9.21 -0.27
CA ALA A 151 -0.35 -10.32 -0.39
C ALA A 151 -0.40 -11.19 0.87
N THR A 152 0.74 -11.38 1.54
CA THR A 152 0.87 -12.23 2.72
C THR A 152 0.84 -11.46 4.04
N THR A 153 0.62 -10.13 4.02
CA THR A 153 0.38 -9.37 5.25
C THR A 153 -0.97 -9.78 5.85
N PRO A 154 -1.05 -10.25 7.11
CA PRO A 154 -2.28 -10.80 7.68
C PRO A 154 -3.48 -9.86 7.59
N VAL A 155 -3.31 -8.59 7.96
CA VAL A 155 -4.39 -7.61 7.86
C VAL A 155 -4.83 -7.33 6.42
N ALA A 156 -3.95 -7.49 5.44
CA ALA A 156 -4.32 -7.38 4.02
C ALA A 156 -5.18 -8.60 3.60
N ALA A 157 -4.77 -9.82 4.00
CA ALA A 157 -5.56 -11.02 3.78
C ALA A 157 -6.94 -10.92 4.43
N LEU A 158 -7.05 -10.34 5.63
CA LEU A 158 -8.31 -10.08 6.31
C LEU A 158 -9.19 -9.11 5.53
N MET A 159 -8.67 -7.90 5.24
CA MET A 159 -9.48 -6.80 4.70
C MET A 159 -9.84 -6.98 3.21
N PHE A 160 -9.04 -7.71 2.45
CA PHE A 160 -9.38 -8.06 1.07
C PHE A 160 -10.34 -9.25 0.95
N ARG A 161 -10.78 -9.79 2.07
CA ARG A 161 -11.78 -10.87 2.18
C ARG A 161 -13.02 -10.44 2.96
N PHE A 162 -13.11 -9.15 3.30
CA PHE A 162 -14.12 -8.61 4.18
C PHE A 162 -14.76 -7.36 3.57
N ASN A 163 -16.03 -7.12 3.82
CA ASN A 163 -16.82 -6.05 3.17
C ASN A 163 -16.72 -4.67 3.85
N ASN A 164 -15.65 -4.42 4.59
CA ASN A 164 -15.30 -3.07 5.06
C ASN A 164 -14.70 -2.24 3.91
N PRO A 165 -14.70 -0.89 3.98
CA PRO A 165 -14.28 -0.02 2.88
C PRO A 165 -12.78 -0.02 2.59
N ASP A 166 -12.00 -0.80 3.32
CA ASP A 166 -10.53 -0.77 3.32
C ASP A 166 -9.91 -1.29 2.02
N ALA A 167 -10.51 -2.30 1.38
CA ALA A 167 -9.99 -2.85 0.14
C ALA A 167 -9.98 -1.79 -0.97
N MET A 168 -11.10 -1.10 -1.18
CA MET A 168 -11.23 -0.01 -2.13
C MET A 168 -10.28 1.14 -1.80
N LEU A 169 -10.19 1.54 -0.51
CA LEU A 169 -9.26 2.56 -0.05
C LEU A 169 -7.82 2.23 -0.46
N VAL A 170 -7.34 1.03 -0.12
CA VAL A 170 -5.95 0.61 -0.39
C VAL A 170 -5.67 0.56 -1.89
N LEU A 171 -6.57 -0.01 -2.70
CA LEU A 171 -6.41 -0.05 -4.15
C LEU A 171 -6.27 1.35 -4.74
N LEU A 172 -7.17 2.26 -4.39
CA LEU A 172 -7.18 3.63 -4.91
C LEU A 172 -5.93 4.42 -4.48
N LEU A 173 -5.49 4.27 -3.23
CA LEU A 173 -4.29 4.95 -2.74
C LEU A 173 -3.00 4.39 -3.37
N VAL A 174 -2.89 3.08 -3.57
CA VAL A 174 -1.74 2.47 -4.27
C VAL A 174 -1.72 2.91 -5.74
N ALA A 175 -2.89 3.00 -6.39
CA ALA A 175 -2.99 3.53 -7.75
C ALA A 175 -2.64 5.03 -7.81
N ALA A 176 -3.02 5.82 -6.79
CA ALA A 176 -2.61 7.22 -6.68
C ALA A 176 -1.09 7.36 -6.50
N ALA A 177 -0.46 6.51 -5.67
CA ALA A 177 1.00 6.46 -5.52
C ALA A 177 1.71 6.15 -6.84
N TYR A 178 1.19 5.17 -7.61
CA TYR A 178 1.67 4.91 -8.97
C TYR A 178 1.60 6.17 -9.84
N ALA A 179 0.47 6.86 -9.83
CA ALA A 179 0.28 8.07 -10.65
C ALA A 179 1.22 9.22 -10.22
N VAL A 180 1.46 9.43 -8.92
CA VAL A 180 2.44 10.42 -8.42
C VAL A 180 3.85 10.08 -8.90
N LEU A 181 4.28 8.82 -8.78
CA LEU A 181 5.61 8.40 -9.23
C LEU A 181 5.76 8.51 -10.75
N ARG A 182 4.70 8.22 -11.51
CA ARG A 182 4.66 8.49 -12.96
C ARG A 182 4.84 9.97 -13.28
N ALA A 183 4.24 10.86 -12.48
CA ALA A 183 4.32 12.31 -12.71
C ALA A 183 5.74 12.88 -12.53
N VAL A 184 6.61 12.20 -11.74
CA VAL A 184 8.00 12.64 -11.51
C VAL A 184 9.03 11.86 -12.34
N GLU A 185 8.61 10.88 -13.12
CA GLU A 185 9.47 10.02 -13.94
C GLU A 185 10.13 10.79 -15.07
N ASP A 186 11.30 10.31 -15.51
CA ASP A 186 12.01 10.88 -16.64
C ASP A 186 11.24 10.67 -17.95
N GLY A 187 11.27 11.67 -18.84
CA GLY A 187 10.60 11.61 -20.13
C GLY A 187 9.07 11.61 -20.09
N VAL A 188 8.43 11.85 -18.92
CA VAL A 188 6.96 11.94 -18.85
C VAL A 188 6.44 13.14 -19.65
N ARG A 189 5.56 12.89 -20.64
CA ARG A 189 5.04 13.95 -21.53
C ARG A 189 4.06 14.89 -20.82
N HIS A 190 3.23 14.37 -19.92
CA HIS A 190 2.12 15.13 -19.30
C HIS A 190 2.06 14.88 -17.79
N PRO A 191 3.01 15.40 -17.00
CA PRO A 191 3.05 15.16 -15.56
C PRO A 191 1.79 15.63 -14.84
N VAL A 192 1.18 16.74 -15.28
CA VAL A 192 -0.05 17.29 -14.70
C VAL A 192 -1.25 16.31 -14.82
N ARG A 193 -1.35 15.55 -15.91
CA ARG A 193 -2.43 14.57 -16.09
C ARG A 193 -2.30 13.42 -15.09
N TRP A 194 -1.07 12.97 -14.83
CA TRP A 194 -0.81 11.96 -13.81
C TRP A 194 -1.13 12.47 -12.41
N LEU A 195 -0.80 13.73 -12.11
CA LEU A 195 -1.18 14.33 -10.84
C LEU A 195 -2.68 14.54 -10.70
N ALA A 196 -3.37 14.98 -11.75
CA ALA A 196 -4.82 15.08 -11.76
C ALA A 196 -5.47 13.71 -11.51
N LEU A 197 -4.94 12.64 -12.15
CA LEU A 197 -5.37 11.27 -11.87
C LEU A 197 -5.11 10.88 -10.42
N ALA A 198 -3.92 11.19 -9.86
CA ALA A 198 -3.62 10.93 -8.46
C ALA A 198 -4.61 11.65 -7.53
N GLY A 199 -4.90 12.93 -7.79
CA GLY A 199 -5.90 13.69 -7.06
C GLY A 199 -7.28 13.05 -7.14
N ALA A 200 -7.76 12.70 -8.35
CA ALA A 200 -9.04 12.04 -8.54
C ALA A 200 -9.13 10.71 -7.76
N LEU A 201 -8.06 9.89 -7.80
CA LEU A 201 -8.01 8.61 -7.08
C LEU A 201 -8.06 8.82 -5.56
N VAL A 202 -7.38 9.84 -5.01
CA VAL A 202 -7.49 10.19 -3.58
C VAL A 202 -8.90 10.71 -3.26
N GLY A 203 -9.52 11.50 -4.15
CA GLY A 203 -10.91 11.94 -3.98
C GLY A 203 -11.91 10.77 -3.98
N LEU A 204 -11.72 9.78 -4.84
CA LEU A 204 -12.49 8.54 -4.81
C LEU A 204 -12.19 7.72 -3.54
N ALA A 205 -10.95 7.65 -3.11
CA ALA A 205 -10.57 6.99 -1.86
C ALA A 205 -11.25 7.66 -0.64
N PHE A 206 -11.42 8.99 -0.68
CA PHE A 206 -12.24 9.70 0.31
C PHE A 206 -13.70 9.24 0.26
N LEU A 207 -14.29 9.05 -0.92
CA LEU A 207 -15.65 8.49 -1.05
C LEU A 207 -15.74 7.01 -0.63
N ALA A 208 -14.63 6.32 -0.43
CA ALA A 208 -14.60 4.99 0.18
C ALA A 208 -14.49 5.06 1.71
N LYS A 209 -13.53 5.85 2.25
CA LYS A 209 -13.24 5.87 3.70
C LYS A 209 -12.87 7.25 4.26
N MET A 210 -13.45 8.30 3.71
CA MET A 210 -13.35 9.68 4.19
C MET A 210 -11.91 10.16 4.47
N LEU A 211 -11.67 10.87 5.59
CA LEU A 211 -10.40 11.55 5.87
C LEU A 211 -9.19 10.62 6.01
N GLN A 212 -9.38 9.32 6.23
CA GLN A 212 -8.26 8.37 6.24
C GLN A 212 -7.51 8.36 4.89
N ALA A 213 -8.19 8.64 3.78
CA ALA A 213 -7.59 8.76 2.46
C ALA A 213 -6.54 9.89 2.37
N PHE A 214 -6.63 10.90 3.22
CA PHE A 214 -5.76 12.07 3.16
C PHE A 214 -4.42 11.91 3.89
N LEU A 215 -4.22 10.81 4.61
CA LEU A 215 -2.95 10.53 5.30
C LEU A 215 -1.75 10.42 4.34
N VAL A 216 -1.98 10.14 3.07
CA VAL A 216 -0.92 10.05 2.05
C VAL A 216 -0.57 11.40 1.42
N LEU A 217 -1.44 12.42 1.55
CA LEU A 217 -1.26 13.71 0.86
C LEU A 217 0.05 14.43 1.20
N PRO A 218 0.51 14.48 2.47
CA PRO A 218 1.79 15.11 2.79
C PRO A 218 2.95 14.48 2.04
N ALA A 219 2.98 13.13 1.96
CA ALA A 219 4.02 12.41 1.24
C ALA A 219 3.95 12.63 -0.27
N PHE A 220 2.76 12.60 -0.87
CA PHE A 220 2.56 12.79 -2.30
C PHE A 220 2.94 14.20 -2.74
N ALA A 221 2.51 15.22 -1.98
CA ALA A 221 2.85 16.61 -2.25
C ALA A 221 4.36 16.85 -2.10
N LEU A 222 4.97 16.36 -1.01
CA LEU A 222 6.41 16.47 -0.78
C LEU A 222 7.23 15.88 -1.93
N VAL A 223 6.89 14.66 -2.35
CA VAL A 223 7.62 13.98 -3.43
C VAL A 223 7.53 14.78 -4.73
N TYR A 224 6.35 15.29 -5.07
CA TYR A 224 6.22 16.10 -6.28
C TYR A 224 6.96 17.43 -6.17
N LEU A 225 6.88 18.11 -5.03
CA LEU A 225 7.61 19.36 -4.78
C LEU A 225 9.14 19.15 -4.87
N VAL A 226 9.65 18.02 -4.41
CA VAL A 226 11.09 17.72 -4.43
C VAL A 226 11.52 17.19 -5.80
N ALA A 227 10.88 16.14 -6.30
CA ALA A 227 11.39 15.32 -7.40
C ALA A 227 10.96 15.80 -8.81
N ALA A 228 9.91 16.63 -8.93
CA ALA A 228 9.43 17.05 -10.25
C ALA A 228 10.48 17.85 -11.04
N ARG A 229 10.53 17.60 -12.37
CA ARG A 229 11.51 18.16 -13.30
C ARG A 229 11.08 19.51 -13.90
N THR A 230 10.43 20.34 -13.10
CA THR A 230 9.96 21.67 -13.51
C THR A 230 10.24 22.72 -12.42
N GLY A 231 10.04 24.00 -12.71
CA GLY A 231 10.22 25.09 -11.75
C GLY A 231 9.17 25.07 -10.64
N LEU A 232 9.50 25.63 -9.47
CA LEU A 232 8.64 25.61 -8.27
C LEU A 232 7.22 26.17 -8.52
N PRO A 233 7.02 27.32 -9.21
CA PRO A 233 5.67 27.82 -9.47
C PRO A 233 4.80 26.83 -10.26
N ARG A 234 5.38 26.16 -11.26
CA ARG A 234 4.67 25.12 -12.02
C ARG A 234 4.35 23.90 -11.18
N ARG A 235 5.23 23.50 -10.23
CA ARG A 235 4.96 22.38 -9.33
C ARG A 235 3.75 22.69 -8.45
N VAL A 236 3.71 23.91 -7.89
CA VAL A 236 2.56 24.38 -7.10
C VAL A 236 1.29 24.39 -7.94
N GLY A 237 1.35 24.95 -9.17
CA GLY A 237 0.22 24.95 -10.11
C GLY A 237 -0.28 23.53 -10.42
N HIS A 238 0.62 22.56 -10.64
CA HIS A 238 0.24 21.15 -10.87
C HIS A 238 -0.38 20.51 -9.63
N LEU A 239 0.09 20.83 -8.41
CA LEU A 239 -0.54 20.36 -7.17
C LEU A 239 -1.91 20.98 -6.95
N LEU A 240 -2.12 22.25 -7.35
CA LEU A 240 -3.45 22.87 -7.32
C LEU A 240 -4.41 22.18 -8.29
N VAL A 241 -3.95 21.76 -9.47
CA VAL A 241 -4.74 20.95 -10.40
C VAL A 241 -5.09 19.59 -9.79
N ALA A 242 -4.13 18.93 -9.12
CA ALA A 242 -4.39 17.67 -8.42
C ALA A 242 -5.41 17.85 -7.28
N PHE A 243 -5.28 18.93 -6.50
CA PHE A 243 -6.24 19.28 -5.46
C PHE A 243 -7.63 19.55 -6.03
N GLY A 244 -7.73 20.34 -7.10
CA GLY A 244 -9.01 20.58 -7.78
C GLY A 244 -9.65 19.30 -8.31
N SER A 245 -8.83 18.39 -8.87
CA SER A 245 -9.29 17.06 -9.32
C SER A 245 -9.78 16.18 -8.16
N MET A 246 -9.08 16.22 -7.03
CA MET A 246 -9.50 15.54 -5.80
C MET A 246 -10.84 16.07 -5.28
N VAL A 247 -10.96 17.39 -5.20
CA VAL A 247 -12.20 18.05 -4.79
C VAL A 247 -13.35 17.74 -5.76
N ALA A 248 -13.10 17.73 -7.07
CA ALA A 248 -14.11 17.35 -8.05
C ALA A 248 -14.55 15.89 -7.87
N ALA A 249 -13.58 14.96 -7.69
CA ALA A 249 -13.86 13.53 -7.57
C ALA A 249 -14.61 13.16 -6.27
N ALA A 250 -14.42 13.89 -5.18
CA ALA A 250 -15.12 13.68 -3.91
C ALA A 250 -16.34 14.58 -3.77
N GLY A 251 -16.20 15.84 -4.18
CA GLY A 251 -17.14 16.93 -3.88
C GLY A 251 -18.47 16.83 -4.59
N TRP A 252 -18.53 16.24 -5.79
CA TRP A 252 -19.78 16.09 -6.53
C TRP A 252 -20.84 15.33 -5.71
N TRP A 253 -20.45 14.22 -5.08
CA TRP A 253 -21.36 13.43 -4.25
C TRP A 253 -21.73 14.17 -2.96
N ILE A 254 -20.72 14.76 -2.28
CA ILE A 254 -20.94 15.59 -1.09
C ILE A 254 -21.91 16.75 -1.39
N ALA A 255 -21.72 17.44 -2.52
CA ALA A 255 -22.58 18.55 -2.93
C ALA A 255 -24.02 18.08 -3.18
N ILE A 256 -24.21 16.99 -3.92
CA ILE A 256 -25.54 16.45 -4.17
C ILE A 256 -26.22 16.09 -2.86
N VAL A 257 -25.56 15.35 -1.97
CA VAL A 257 -26.13 14.94 -0.67
C VAL A 257 -26.45 16.14 0.22
N THR A 258 -25.60 17.17 0.22
CA THR A 258 -25.81 18.38 1.03
C THR A 258 -26.96 19.21 0.52
N LEU A 259 -27.11 19.34 -0.81
CA LEU A 259 -28.16 20.13 -1.46
C LEU A 259 -29.50 19.38 -1.57
N TRP A 260 -29.50 18.07 -1.37
CA TRP A 260 -30.74 17.27 -1.44
C TRP A 260 -31.67 17.65 -0.30
N PRO A 261 -33.01 17.88 -0.58
CA PRO A 261 -33.97 18.26 0.46
C PRO A 261 -33.96 17.25 1.61
N ALA A 262 -33.82 17.74 2.83
CA ALA A 262 -33.76 16.89 4.03
C ALA A 262 -34.97 15.98 4.22
N ALA A 263 -36.16 16.43 3.74
CA ALA A 263 -37.43 15.67 3.82
C ALA A 263 -37.45 14.44 2.88
N SER A 264 -36.58 14.38 1.86
CA SER A 264 -36.58 13.33 0.83
C SER A 264 -35.27 12.58 0.70
N ARG A 265 -34.27 12.87 1.55
CA ARG A 265 -33.01 12.10 1.66
C ARG A 265 -33.05 11.23 2.89
N PRO A 266 -32.24 10.15 2.92
CA PRO A 266 -32.03 9.35 4.14
C PRO A 266 -31.38 10.19 5.24
N TYR A 267 -31.60 9.81 6.50
CA TYR A 267 -30.82 10.34 7.59
C TYR A 267 -29.34 9.94 7.42
N ILE A 268 -28.43 10.87 7.59
CA ILE A 268 -26.99 10.58 7.49
C ILE A 268 -26.53 9.87 8.77
N GLY A 269 -26.36 8.56 8.67
CA GLY A 269 -25.95 7.71 9.78
C GLY A 269 -24.62 8.12 10.38
N GLY A 270 -24.54 8.18 11.72
CA GLY A 270 -23.34 8.65 12.44
C GLY A 270 -23.22 10.16 12.59
N SER A 271 -24.11 10.97 12.00
CA SER A 271 -24.23 12.40 12.30
C SER A 271 -25.30 12.68 13.35
N GLN A 272 -25.24 13.82 14.05
CA GLN A 272 -26.24 14.26 15.03
C GLN A 272 -27.25 15.21 14.39
N SER A 273 -26.84 15.96 13.37
CA SER A 273 -27.64 16.99 12.71
C SER A 273 -28.06 16.63 11.27
N ASN A 274 -28.07 15.34 10.92
CA ASN A 274 -28.37 14.87 9.56
C ASN A 274 -27.47 15.53 8.50
N SER A 275 -26.16 15.64 8.79
CA SER A 275 -25.19 16.33 7.95
C SER A 275 -24.00 15.44 7.56
N ILE A 276 -23.75 15.35 6.25
CA ILE A 276 -22.58 14.63 5.73
C ILE A 276 -21.27 15.33 6.10
N LEU A 277 -21.26 16.65 6.23
CA LEU A 277 -20.09 17.40 6.65
C LEU A 277 -19.77 17.16 8.12
N GLU A 278 -20.78 17.11 8.98
CA GLU A 278 -20.62 16.72 10.39
C GLU A 278 -20.07 15.29 10.49
N LEU A 279 -20.64 14.34 9.78
CA LEU A 279 -20.11 12.97 9.75
C LEU A 279 -18.65 12.93 9.33
N THR A 280 -18.28 13.69 8.30
CA THR A 280 -16.91 13.70 7.73
C THR A 280 -15.90 14.34 8.68
N LEU A 281 -16.21 15.51 9.22
CA LEU A 281 -15.27 16.29 10.05
C LEU A 281 -15.33 15.87 11.53
N GLY A 282 -16.48 15.45 12.02
CA GLY A 282 -16.69 14.99 13.40
C GLY A 282 -16.29 13.52 13.57
N TYR A 283 -17.27 12.63 13.55
CA TYR A 283 -17.09 11.20 13.88
C TYR A 283 -16.01 10.47 13.06
N ASN A 284 -15.94 10.69 11.75
CA ASN A 284 -14.94 10.08 10.87
C ASN A 284 -13.68 10.93 10.64
N GLY A 285 -13.59 12.07 11.31
CA GLY A 285 -12.51 13.04 11.16
C GLY A 285 -11.78 13.33 12.46
N LEU A 286 -12.00 14.54 12.97
CA LEU A 286 -11.32 15.02 14.17
C LEU A 286 -11.62 14.17 15.40
N GLY A 287 -12.84 13.65 15.53
CA GLY A 287 -13.21 12.73 16.61
C GLY A 287 -12.32 11.49 16.72
N ARG A 288 -11.79 11.01 15.58
CA ARG A 288 -10.82 9.90 15.57
C ARG A 288 -9.45 10.30 16.16
N LEU A 289 -9.08 11.57 16.02
CA LEU A 289 -7.81 12.10 16.53
C LEU A 289 -7.91 12.51 18.00
N THR A 290 -8.99 13.20 18.38
CA THR A 290 -9.19 13.79 19.70
C THR A 290 -9.77 12.84 20.74
N GLY A 291 -10.47 11.79 20.31
CA GLY A 291 -11.18 10.86 21.18
C GLY A 291 -12.64 11.26 21.46
N GLU A 292 -13.17 12.31 20.82
CA GLU A 292 -14.59 12.64 20.86
C GLU A 292 -15.40 11.61 20.07
N GLN A 293 -16.26 10.85 20.76
CA GLN A 293 -17.02 9.74 20.16
C GLN A 293 -18.47 10.13 19.82
N THR A 294 -18.78 11.40 19.76
CA THR A 294 -20.12 11.89 19.39
C THR A 294 -20.49 11.34 18.00
N GLY A 295 -21.64 10.67 17.90
CA GLY A 295 -22.07 10.01 16.67
C GLY A 295 -21.58 8.56 16.49
N ALA A 296 -20.86 7.98 17.49
CA ALA A 296 -20.45 6.59 17.41
C ALA A 296 -21.66 5.65 17.33
N VAL A 297 -21.74 4.87 16.26
CA VAL A 297 -22.78 3.86 16.02
C VAL A 297 -22.56 2.60 16.85
N VAL A 298 -21.52 2.53 17.64
CA VAL A 298 -21.23 1.41 18.55
C VAL A 298 -22.18 1.50 19.71
N GLY A 299 -23.12 0.57 19.80
CA GLY A 299 -24.13 0.47 20.83
C GLY A 299 -23.57 0.74 22.23
N GLY A 300 -24.21 1.70 22.92
CA GLY A 300 -23.82 2.19 24.23
C GLY A 300 -23.77 1.08 25.27
N GLY A 301 -22.58 0.60 25.54
CA GLY A 301 -22.24 -0.30 26.63
C GLY A 301 -21.12 0.34 27.44
N GLY A 302 -21.49 1.16 28.42
CA GLY A 302 -20.62 1.62 29.48
C GLY A 302 -19.88 2.94 29.22
N GLN A 303 -20.28 3.96 29.93
CA GLN A 303 -19.43 5.08 30.33
C GLN A 303 -18.18 4.52 31.01
N GLY A 304 -17.13 4.24 30.25
CA GLY A 304 -15.78 4.04 30.79
C GLY A 304 -15.29 5.41 31.22
N GLY A 305 -15.21 5.64 32.53
CA GLY A 305 -14.82 6.89 33.13
C GLY A 305 -13.52 7.44 32.55
N ALA A 306 -13.49 8.75 32.38
CA ALA A 306 -12.27 9.51 32.24
C ALA A 306 -11.35 9.22 33.44
N GLY A 307 -10.31 8.41 33.26
CA GLY A 307 -9.38 8.12 34.34
C GLY A 307 -8.44 6.95 34.18
N GLY A 308 -8.26 6.40 33.01
CA GLY A 308 -7.23 5.38 32.76
C GLY A 308 -6.46 5.65 31.49
N THR A 309 -5.15 5.58 31.52
CA THR A 309 -4.23 5.73 30.37
C THR A 309 -4.33 4.57 29.35
N GLY A 310 -5.27 3.62 29.52
CA GLY A 310 -5.57 2.53 28.61
C GLY A 310 -7.03 2.59 28.17
N GLY A 311 -7.35 3.45 27.20
CA GLY A 311 -8.69 3.52 26.62
C GLY A 311 -9.08 2.21 25.93
N ARG A 312 -10.39 1.99 25.69
CA ARG A 312 -11.00 0.84 24.99
C ARG A 312 -10.30 0.44 23.67
N TRP A 313 -9.46 1.31 23.12
CA TRP A 313 -8.80 1.16 21.83
C TRP A 313 -7.27 0.94 21.93
N GLY A 314 -6.77 0.54 23.08
CA GLY A 314 -5.35 0.37 23.40
C GLY A 314 -4.65 1.69 23.76
N GLU A 315 -3.51 1.58 24.43
CA GLU A 315 -2.73 2.75 24.83
C GLU A 315 -2.17 3.49 23.61
N THR A 316 -2.22 4.81 23.64
CA THR A 316 -1.57 5.64 22.63
C THR A 316 -0.06 5.70 22.88
N GLY A 317 0.75 5.58 21.83
CA GLY A 317 2.20 5.61 21.95
C GLY A 317 2.90 5.04 20.72
N LEU A 318 4.19 5.27 20.60
CA LEU A 318 4.98 4.80 19.46
C LEU A 318 5.06 3.27 19.34
N THR A 319 4.84 2.55 20.44
CA THR A 319 4.85 1.09 20.48
C THR A 319 3.51 0.45 20.13
N ARG A 320 2.42 1.25 20.03
CA ARG A 320 1.05 0.77 19.79
C ARG A 320 0.94 -0.22 18.62
N LEU A 321 1.66 0.05 17.53
CA LEU A 321 1.67 -0.82 16.35
C LEU A 321 2.38 -2.18 16.58
N LEU A 322 3.07 -2.34 17.72
CA LEU A 322 3.75 -3.56 18.13
C LEU A 322 3.00 -4.29 19.26
N ASP A 323 1.92 -3.71 19.80
CA ASP A 323 1.13 -4.27 20.86
C ASP A 323 0.50 -5.63 20.51
N ALA A 324 0.01 -6.36 21.51
CA ALA A 324 -0.48 -7.72 21.34
C ALA A 324 -1.60 -7.83 20.30
N ASP A 325 -2.56 -6.90 20.34
CA ASP A 325 -3.77 -6.92 19.51
C ASP A 325 -3.54 -6.39 18.09
N ILE A 326 -2.41 -5.68 17.85
CA ILE A 326 -2.14 -4.97 16.59
C ILE A 326 -0.96 -5.58 15.85
N GLY A 327 0.12 -5.91 16.56
CA GLY A 327 1.38 -6.31 15.97
C GLY A 327 1.29 -7.51 15.04
N GLY A 328 0.48 -8.51 15.40
CA GLY A 328 0.21 -9.69 14.57
C GLY A 328 -0.44 -9.38 13.23
N GLN A 329 -1.11 -8.23 13.11
CA GLN A 329 -1.78 -7.79 11.88
C GLN A 329 -0.80 -7.23 10.84
N VAL A 330 0.24 -6.43 11.27
CA VAL A 330 1.02 -5.62 10.32
C VAL A 330 2.51 -5.52 10.62
N ALA A 331 2.97 -5.81 11.85
CA ALA A 331 4.31 -5.45 12.29
C ALA A 331 5.44 -6.37 11.77
N TRP A 332 5.13 -7.50 11.14
CA TRP A 332 6.09 -8.54 10.74
C TRP A 332 7.34 -8.01 10.03
N LEU A 333 7.17 -7.08 9.11
CA LEU A 333 8.22 -6.48 8.29
C LEU A 333 8.48 -5.01 8.63
N LEU A 334 7.71 -4.41 9.55
CA LEU A 334 7.76 -2.98 9.85
C LEU A 334 9.14 -2.51 10.34
N PRO A 335 9.82 -3.16 11.31
CA PRO A 335 11.14 -2.71 11.75
C PRO A 335 12.18 -2.75 10.64
N SER A 336 12.13 -3.80 9.79
CA SER A 336 13.04 -3.91 8.65
C SER A 336 12.73 -2.90 7.56
N ALA A 337 11.46 -2.59 7.31
CA ALA A 337 11.05 -1.55 6.36
C ALA A 337 11.60 -0.17 6.78
N LEU A 338 11.54 0.16 8.07
CA LEU A 338 12.10 1.40 8.62
C LEU A 338 13.62 1.45 8.49
N LEU A 339 14.33 0.37 8.81
CA LEU A 339 15.78 0.27 8.61
C LEU A 339 16.13 0.47 7.13
N LEU A 340 15.44 -0.24 6.23
CA LEU A 340 15.68 -0.18 4.80
C LEU A 340 15.33 1.19 4.20
N LEU A 341 14.33 1.89 4.74
CA LEU A 341 14.03 3.28 4.40
C LEU A 341 15.22 4.20 4.75
N VAL A 342 15.69 4.13 6.00
CA VAL A 342 16.82 4.97 6.47
C VAL A 342 18.07 4.69 5.65
N ALA A 343 18.42 3.41 5.47
CA ALA A 343 19.58 3.00 4.67
C ALA A 343 19.42 3.43 3.20
N GLY A 344 18.25 3.24 2.60
CA GLY A 344 17.98 3.63 1.22
C GLY A 344 18.10 5.14 1.01
N LEU A 345 17.54 5.96 1.91
CA LEU A 345 17.70 7.41 1.88
C LEU A 345 19.16 7.84 2.07
N TRP A 346 19.88 7.17 2.95
CA TRP A 346 21.33 7.41 3.13
C TRP A 346 22.14 7.07 1.88
N TRP A 347 21.87 5.95 1.25
CA TRP A 347 22.56 5.55 0.03
C TRP A 347 22.25 6.43 -1.16
N THR A 348 21.03 6.96 -1.23
CA THR A 348 20.59 7.87 -2.30
C THR A 348 20.77 9.37 -1.97
N ARG A 349 21.38 9.72 -0.81
CA ARG A 349 21.48 11.12 -0.35
C ARG A 349 22.23 12.05 -1.32
N ARG A 350 23.18 11.50 -2.09
CA ARG A 350 23.94 12.24 -3.10
C ARG A 350 23.37 12.14 -4.51
N ALA A 351 22.31 11.34 -4.70
CA ALA A 351 21.62 11.26 -5.97
C ALA A 351 20.90 12.59 -6.28
N PRO A 352 20.71 12.93 -7.55
CA PRO A 352 19.93 14.10 -7.92
C PRO A 352 18.54 14.08 -7.26
N ARG A 353 17.98 15.27 -6.97
CA ARG A 353 16.63 15.37 -6.38
C ARG A 353 15.55 14.67 -7.22
N THR A 354 15.80 14.50 -8.51
CA THR A 354 14.91 13.87 -9.50
C THR A 354 15.14 12.36 -9.66
N ASP A 355 15.95 11.75 -8.79
CA ASP A 355 16.18 10.30 -8.81
C ASP A 355 14.89 9.54 -8.46
N GLY A 356 14.51 8.58 -9.31
CA GLY A 356 13.25 7.86 -9.21
C GLY A 356 13.18 6.92 -7.99
N VAL A 357 14.30 6.29 -7.61
CA VAL A 357 14.37 5.41 -6.44
C VAL A 357 14.23 6.23 -5.16
N ARG A 358 14.95 7.37 -5.09
CA ARG A 358 14.82 8.30 -3.96
C ARG A 358 13.41 8.87 -3.85
N ALA A 359 12.77 9.22 -4.97
CA ALA A 359 11.39 9.67 -4.99
C ALA A 359 10.43 8.58 -4.45
N ALA A 360 10.63 7.33 -4.84
CA ALA A 360 9.84 6.20 -4.33
C ALA A 360 10.07 5.97 -2.82
N LEU A 361 11.32 6.05 -2.33
CA LEU A 361 11.62 5.96 -0.90
C LEU A 361 10.94 7.09 -0.10
N LEU A 362 10.96 8.32 -0.61
CA LEU A 362 10.29 9.46 0.03
C LEU A 362 8.77 9.30 0.04
N LEU A 363 8.18 8.78 -1.05
CA LEU A 363 6.74 8.55 -1.14
C LEU A 363 6.28 7.49 -0.14
N TRP A 364 6.85 6.29 -0.23
CA TRP A 364 6.44 5.17 0.62
C TRP A 364 6.87 5.37 2.07
N GLY A 365 8.04 5.98 2.30
CA GLY A 365 8.51 6.35 3.63
C GLY A 365 7.64 7.42 4.27
N GLY A 366 7.29 8.48 3.54
CA GLY A 366 6.38 9.52 4.01
C GLY A 366 4.98 8.97 4.30
N TRP A 367 4.43 8.12 3.42
CA TRP A 367 3.17 7.42 3.67
C TRP A 367 3.26 6.60 4.97
N LEU A 368 4.29 5.75 5.09
CA LEU A 368 4.48 4.91 6.30
C LEU A 368 4.55 5.77 7.56
N VAL A 369 5.41 6.78 7.58
CA VAL A 369 5.65 7.59 8.78
C VAL A 369 4.41 8.38 9.19
N VAL A 370 3.76 9.09 8.25
CA VAL A 370 2.55 9.87 8.55
C VAL A 370 1.44 8.97 9.08
N THR A 371 1.16 7.85 8.39
CA THR A 371 0.08 6.94 8.80
C THR A 371 0.41 6.23 10.12
N ALA A 372 1.66 5.78 10.30
CA ALA A 372 2.08 5.12 11.54
C ALA A 372 2.01 6.08 12.74
N LEU A 373 2.49 7.31 12.61
CA LEU A 373 2.39 8.30 13.69
C LEU A 373 0.93 8.65 14.00
N THR A 374 0.09 8.81 12.99
CA THR A 374 -1.34 9.05 13.21
C THR A 374 -1.98 7.90 13.98
N PHE A 375 -1.77 6.66 13.57
CA PHE A 375 -2.35 5.49 14.24
C PHE A 375 -1.77 5.23 15.62
N SER A 376 -0.51 5.58 15.84
CA SER A 376 0.14 5.45 17.15
C SER A 376 -0.35 6.48 18.16
N LEU A 377 -0.69 7.70 17.71
CA LEU A 377 -0.95 8.84 18.60
C LEU A 377 -2.44 9.22 18.67
N MET A 378 -3.29 8.74 17.76
CA MET A 378 -4.72 9.04 17.79
C MET A 378 -5.40 8.47 19.04
N ALA A 379 -6.21 9.31 19.72
CA ALA A 379 -6.89 8.98 20.97
C ALA A 379 -8.30 8.38 20.77
N GLY A 380 -8.90 8.58 19.59
CA GLY A 380 -10.25 8.09 19.28
C GLY A 380 -10.28 6.64 18.84
N ILE A 381 -11.42 6.21 18.29
CA ILE A 381 -11.66 4.83 17.84
C ILE A 381 -10.59 4.38 16.86
N PHE A 382 -9.83 3.37 17.25
CA PHE A 382 -8.80 2.72 16.45
C PHE A 382 -9.01 1.21 16.45
N HIS A 383 -9.31 0.64 15.31
CA HIS A 383 -9.42 -0.81 15.15
C HIS A 383 -8.13 -1.38 14.55
N SER A 384 -7.71 -2.57 14.99
CA SER A 384 -6.49 -3.22 14.50
C SER A 384 -6.43 -3.36 12.98
N TYR A 385 -7.56 -3.59 12.33
CA TYR A 385 -7.63 -3.73 10.87
C TYR A 385 -7.35 -2.41 10.10
N TYR A 386 -7.41 -1.22 10.75
CA TYR A 386 -6.99 0.04 10.08
C TYR A 386 -5.54 -0.02 9.61
N THR A 387 -4.72 -0.85 10.26
CA THR A 387 -3.30 -1.04 9.92
C THR A 387 -3.07 -1.56 8.51
N VAL A 388 -4.10 -2.06 7.80
CA VAL A 388 -3.99 -2.39 6.37
C VAL A 388 -3.51 -1.21 5.54
N ALA A 389 -3.79 0.03 5.94
CA ALA A 389 -3.30 1.23 5.27
C ALA A 389 -1.76 1.40 5.35
N LEU A 390 -1.07 0.69 6.25
CA LEU A 390 0.40 0.66 6.35
C LEU A 390 1.03 -0.40 5.43
N ALA A 391 0.29 -1.47 5.14
CA ALA A 391 0.81 -2.66 4.45
C ALA A 391 1.45 -2.35 3.08
N PRO A 392 0.88 -1.50 2.20
CA PRO A 392 1.50 -1.18 0.92
C PRO A 392 2.85 -0.47 1.06
N ALA A 393 2.96 0.46 2.01
CA ALA A 393 4.20 1.21 2.25
C ALA A 393 5.30 0.31 2.82
N ILE A 394 4.98 -0.54 3.80
CA ILE A 394 5.91 -1.54 4.35
C ILE A 394 6.41 -2.47 3.23
N ALA A 395 5.50 -3.03 2.44
CA ALA A 395 5.81 -3.94 1.35
C ALA A 395 6.69 -3.29 0.27
N ALA A 396 6.36 -2.06 -0.14
CA ALA A 396 7.16 -1.29 -1.10
C ALA A 396 8.58 -1.03 -0.60
N LEU A 397 8.73 -0.60 0.66
CA LEU A 397 10.03 -0.30 1.26
C LEU A 397 10.90 -1.56 1.40
N VAL A 398 10.31 -2.71 1.73
CA VAL A 398 11.03 -3.99 1.75
C VAL A 398 11.52 -4.36 0.34
N GLY A 399 10.68 -4.21 -0.69
CA GLY A 399 11.07 -4.49 -2.07
C GLY A 399 12.17 -3.54 -2.58
N ILE A 400 12.00 -2.22 -2.38
CA ILE A 400 12.97 -1.20 -2.81
C ILE A 400 14.27 -1.33 -2.03
N GLY A 401 14.19 -1.37 -0.69
CA GLY A 401 15.35 -1.43 0.19
C GLY A 401 16.12 -2.75 0.05
N GLY A 402 15.40 -3.87 -0.09
CA GLY A 402 15.99 -5.18 -0.38
C GLY A 402 16.80 -5.18 -1.69
N ARG A 403 16.28 -4.53 -2.73
CA ARG A 403 17.03 -4.33 -3.97
C ARG A 403 18.30 -3.51 -3.75
N LEU A 404 18.20 -2.36 -3.07
CA LEU A 404 19.36 -1.51 -2.80
C LEU A 404 20.43 -2.24 -1.99
N ALA A 405 20.03 -3.01 -0.97
CA ALA A 405 20.93 -3.87 -0.21
C ALA A 405 21.59 -4.95 -1.10
N TRP A 406 20.83 -5.55 -2.01
CA TRP A 406 21.35 -6.50 -2.99
C TRP A 406 22.39 -5.89 -3.93
N GLU A 407 22.15 -4.69 -4.45
CA GLU A 407 23.10 -3.98 -5.31
C GLU A 407 24.41 -3.68 -4.57
N ARG A 408 24.31 -3.37 -3.27
CA ARG A 408 25.43 -3.08 -2.38
C ARG A 408 25.97 -4.31 -1.63
N ARG A 409 25.49 -5.52 -1.92
CA ARG A 409 25.84 -6.72 -1.16
C ARG A 409 27.36 -7.03 -1.07
N ARG A 410 28.16 -6.46 -1.97
CA ARG A 410 29.64 -6.61 -1.95
C ARG A 410 30.33 -5.57 -1.07
N THR A 411 29.63 -4.52 -0.66
CA THR A 411 30.14 -3.52 0.28
C THR A 411 29.82 -3.94 1.71
N ALA A 412 30.63 -3.49 2.67
CA ALA A 412 30.44 -3.84 4.08
C ALA A 412 29.12 -3.31 4.64
N ASP A 413 28.76 -2.06 4.28
CA ASP A 413 27.51 -1.41 4.70
C ASP A 413 26.28 -2.09 4.11
N GLY A 414 26.31 -2.49 2.84
CA GLY A 414 25.20 -3.20 2.20
C GLY A 414 24.95 -4.59 2.80
N ALA A 415 26.03 -5.36 3.05
CA ALA A 415 25.95 -6.66 3.70
C ALA A 415 25.45 -6.53 5.16
N ALA A 416 25.98 -5.54 5.91
CA ALA A 416 25.58 -5.29 7.29
C ALA A 416 24.09 -4.90 7.39
N VAL A 417 23.63 -3.92 6.60
CA VAL A 417 22.19 -3.52 6.58
C VAL A 417 21.31 -4.69 6.20
N GLY A 418 21.70 -5.47 5.18
CA GLY A 418 20.96 -6.66 4.80
C GLY A 418 20.85 -7.68 5.93
N ALA A 419 21.95 -7.98 6.61
CA ALA A 419 21.99 -8.91 7.74
C ALA A 419 21.13 -8.42 8.92
N VAL A 420 21.23 -7.13 9.28
CA VAL A 420 20.42 -6.53 10.34
C VAL A 420 18.94 -6.54 9.97
N ALA A 421 18.59 -6.24 8.70
CA ALA A 421 17.21 -6.32 8.24
C ALA A 421 16.63 -7.72 8.40
N VAL A 422 17.39 -8.77 8.04
CA VAL A 422 16.97 -10.17 8.24
C VAL A 422 16.86 -10.50 9.72
N GLY A 423 17.82 -10.06 10.53
CA GLY A 423 17.77 -10.22 11.99
C GLY A 423 16.51 -9.59 12.61
N LEU A 424 16.17 -8.37 12.20
CA LEU A 424 14.96 -7.68 12.67
C LEU A 424 13.68 -8.45 12.29
N VAL A 425 13.58 -8.93 11.03
CA VAL A 425 12.44 -9.78 10.62
C VAL A 425 12.38 -11.03 11.48
N THR A 426 13.51 -11.69 11.69
CA THR A 426 13.60 -12.93 12.48
C THR A 426 13.12 -12.69 13.92
N VAL A 427 13.66 -11.67 14.58
CA VAL A 427 13.28 -11.31 15.96
C VAL A 427 11.79 -10.97 16.04
N THR A 428 11.30 -10.11 15.12
CA THR A 428 9.89 -9.73 15.08
C THR A 428 8.99 -10.96 14.89
N ALA A 429 9.33 -11.84 13.94
CA ALA A 429 8.56 -13.06 13.70
C ALA A 429 8.57 -14.01 14.90
N VAL A 430 9.71 -14.19 15.57
CA VAL A 430 9.82 -15.03 16.79
C VAL A 430 8.98 -14.46 17.93
N VAL A 431 8.97 -13.13 18.11
CA VAL A 431 8.15 -12.46 19.13
C VAL A 431 6.67 -12.62 18.82
N LEU A 432 6.26 -12.37 17.57
CA LEU A 432 4.86 -12.46 17.17
C LEU A 432 4.33 -13.90 17.22
N LEU A 433 5.07 -14.87 16.71
CA LEU A 433 4.74 -16.30 16.80
C LEU A 433 4.70 -16.78 18.28
N GLY A 434 5.51 -16.18 19.15
CA GLY A 434 5.51 -16.48 20.57
C GLY A 434 4.25 -16.03 21.31
N ARG A 435 3.44 -15.12 20.72
CA ARG A 435 2.15 -14.69 21.28
C ARG A 435 1.03 -15.73 21.10
N SER A 436 1.20 -16.63 20.14
CA SER A 436 0.28 -17.72 19.83
C SER A 436 1.06 -19.04 19.86
N PRO A 437 1.49 -19.54 21.02
CA PRO A 437 2.41 -20.67 21.12
C PRO A 437 1.86 -21.98 20.55
N ASP A 438 0.53 -22.14 20.54
CA ASP A 438 -0.15 -23.31 19.99
C ASP A 438 -0.34 -23.26 18.47
N PHE A 439 -0.14 -22.08 17.86
CA PHE A 439 -0.23 -21.89 16.43
C PHE A 439 1.07 -22.33 15.76
N VAL A 440 1.05 -23.47 15.07
CA VAL A 440 2.22 -24.03 14.35
C VAL A 440 3.50 -23.95 15.20
N PRO A 441 3.59 -24.66 16.34
CA PRO A 441 4.63 -24.47 17.36
C PRO A 441 6.07 -24.57 16.86
N TRP A 442 6.31 -25.43 15.85
CA TRP A 442 7.63 -25.63 15.23
C TRP A 442 8.07 -24.42 14.37
N LEU A 443 7.11 -23.64 13.83
CA LEU A 443 7.42 -22.54 12.91
C LEU A 443 8.28 -21.45 13.58
N ARG A 444 8.00 -21.13 14.83
CA ARG A 444 8.79 -20.17 15.62
C ARG A 444 10.27 -20.54 15.66
N TRP A 445 10.55 -21.80 15.91
CA TRP A 445 11.93 -22.31 16.02
C TRP A 445 12.59 -22.45 14.66
N ALA A 446 11.85 -22.87 13.64
CA ALA A 446 12.33 -22.92 12.27
C ALA A 446 12.70 -21.50 11.75
N VAL A 447 11.85 -20.51 11.98
CA VAL A 447 12.13 -19.11 11.62
C VAL A 447 13.34 -18.57 12.39
N LEU A 448 13.47 -18.90 13.68
CA LEU A 448 14.64 -18.51 14.46
C LEU A 448 15.92 -19.10 13.85
N ALA A 449 15.99 -20.41 13.67
CA ALA A 449 17.18 -21.10 13.20
C ALA A 449 17.56 -20.66 11.75
N LEU A 450 16.58 -20.73 10.84
CA LEU A 450 16.80 -20.36 9.44
C LEU A 450 17.03 -18.85 9.27
N GLY A 451 16.40 -18.02 10.08
CA GLY A 451 16.58 -16.57 10.08
C GLY A 451 17.98 -16.16 10.54
N LEU A 452 18.50 -16.78 11.62
CA LEU A 452 19.89 -16.55 12.06
C LEU A 452 20.89 -17.03 11.02
N LEU A 453 20.68 -18.22 10.45
CA LEU A 453 21.54 -18.72 9.34
C LEU A 453 21.49 -17.78 8.13
N ALA A 454 20.31 -17.30 7.75
CA ALA A 454 20.15 -16.34 6.65
C ALA A 454 20.86 -15.01 6.97
N ALA A 455 20.73 -14.47 8.18
CA ALA A 455 21.41 -13.25 8.60
C ALA A 455 22.93 -13.38 8.51
N VAL A 456 23.51 -14.49 9.00
CA VAL A 456 24.94 -14.80 8.88
C VAL A 456 25.34 -14.95 7.41
N ALA A 457 24.56 -15.68 6.62
CA ALA A 457 24.83 -15.87 5.19
C ALA A 457 24.77 -14.54 4.41
N VAL A 458 23.84 -13.64 4.76
CA VAL A 458 23.76 -12.28 4.20
C VAL A 458 24.96 -11.43 4.63
N ALA A 459 25.40 -11.51 5.87
CA ALA A 459 26.63 -10.84 6.32
C ALA A 459 27.87 -11.32 5.53
N ALA A 460 27.90 -12.60 5.20
CA ALA A 460 28.96 -13.24 4.42
C ALA A 460 28.79 -13.11 2.90
N VAL A 461 27.67 -12.53 2.40
CA VAL A 461 27.27 -12.56 0.99
C VAL A 461 28.29 -11.93 0.04
N ARG A 462 29.12 -11.00 0.55
CA ARG A 462 30.16 -10.33 -0.22
C ARG A 462 31.27 -11.28 -0.71
N TRP A 463 31.47 -12.42 -0.02
CA TRP A 463 32.45 -13.44 -0.37
C TRP A 463 31.88 -14.60 -1.17
N LEU A 464 30.56 -14.66 -1.31
CA LEU A 464 29.88 -15.76 -1.99
C LEU A 464 29.88 -15.58 -3.52
N PRO A 465 30.00 -16.69 -4.28
CA PRO A 465 29.73 -16.65 -5.71
C PRO A 465 28.28 -16.30 -6.00
N ARG A 466 28.00 -15.71 -7.20
CA ARG A 466 26.68 -15.18 -7.55
C ARG A 466 25.54 -16.19 -7.32
N ARG A 467 25.74 -17.47 -7.67
CA ARG A 467 24.71 -18.51 -7.50
C ARG A 467 24.34 -18.72 -6.03
N ALA A 468 25.35 -18.83 -5.16
CA ALA A 468 25.14 -18.95 -3.72
C ALA A 468 24.50 -17.70 -3.13
N ALA A 469 24.92 -16.51 -3.54
CA ALA A 469 24.31 -15.25 -3.11
C ALA A 469 22.81 -15.17 -3.51
N VAL A 470 22.43 -15.63 -4.71
CA VAL A 470 21.03 -15.71 -5.14
C VAL A 470 20.25 -16.71 -4.28
N ALA A 471 20.81 -17.87 -3.98
CA ALA A 471 20.16 -18.85 -3.10
C ALA A 471 19.92 -18.27 -1.69
N VAL A 472 20.91 -17.54 -1.13
CA VAL A 472 20.77 -16.81 0.15
C VAL A 472 19.67 -15.78 0.07
N ALA A 473 19.57 -14.98 -1.00
CA ALA A 473 18.52 -13.99 -1.17
C ALA A 473 17.12 -14.64 -1.23
N LEU A 474 16.97 -15.74 -1.96
CA LEU A 474 15.72 -16.49 -2.03
C LEU A 474 15.34 -17.08 -0.67
N ALA A 475 16.29 -17.70 0.04
CA ALA A 475 16.07 -18.21 1.39
C ALA A 475 15.66 -17.10 2.35
N THR A 476 16.30 -15.92 2.25
CA THR A 476 15.93 -14.74 3.04
C THR A 476 14.48 -14.32 2.82
N VAL A 477 14.01 -14.27 1.56
CA VAL A 477 12.61 -13.93 1.24
C VAL A 477 11.67 -14.97 1.82
N VAL A 478 11.99 -16.27 1.70
CA VAL A 478 11.16 -17.35 2.26
C VAL A 478 11.04 -17.22 3.78
N VAL A 479 12.16 -17.02 4.47
CA VAL A 479 12.17 -16.84 5.94
C VAL A 479 11.39 -15.58 6.34
N ALA A 480 11.59 -14.46 5.63
CA ALA A 480 10.92 -13.21 5.93
C ALA A 480 9.39 -13.28 5.78
N LEU A 481 8.91 -14.08 4.84
CA LEU A 481 7.48 -14.23 4.56
C LEU A 481 6.85 -15.43 5.26
N ALA A 482 7.60 -16.33 5.89
CA ALA A 482 7.08 -17.56 6.49
C ALA A 482 6.03 -17.26 7.59
N GLY A 483 6.35 -16.41 8.54
CA GLY A 483 5.45 -16.02 9.62
C GLY A 483 4.18 -15.32 9.10
N PRO A 484 4.29 -14.18 8.40
CA PRO A 484 3.12 -13.49 7.88
C PRO A 484 2.29 -14.35 6.92
N THR A 485 2.90 -15.22 6.10
CA THR A 485 2.15 -16.15 5.24
C THR A 485 1.36 -17.15 6.06
N ALA A 486 1.95 -17.74 7.09
CA ALA A 486 1.24 -18.68 7.96
C ALA A 486 0.00 -18.04 8.61
N TYR A 487 0.14 -16.80 9.10
CA TYR A 487 -0.99 -16.04 9.67
C TYR A 487 -2.00 -15.62 8.61
N ALA A 488 -1.57 -15.21 7.41
CA ALA A 488 -2.48 -14.88 6.30
C ALA A 488 -3.29 -16.11 5.86
N VAL A 489 -2.68 -17.30 5.81
CA VAL A 489 -3.37 -18.57 5.52
C VAL A 489 -4.36 -18.91 6.64
N GLN A 490 -3.96 -18.77 7.90
CA GLN A 490 -4.86 -18.96 9.05
C GLN A 490 -6.05 -18.01 8.98
N THR A 491 -5.81 -16.73 8.73
CA THR A 491 -6.85 -15.71 8.52
C THR A 491 -7.81 -16.11 7.40
N ALA A 492 -7.28 -16.60 6.27
CA ALA A 492 -8.09 -17.06 5.16
C ALA A 492 -8.90 -18.33 5.47
N ALA A 493 -8.39 -19.19 6.35
CA ALA A 493 -9.04 -20.44 6.78
C ALA A 493 -10.09 -20.23 7.89
N THR A 494 -10.08 -19.07 8.55
CA THR A 494 -10.99 -18.75 9.66
C THR A 494 -12.11 -17.83 9.17
N PRO A 495 -13.40 -18.14 9.43
CA PRO A 495 -14.49 -17.23 9.18
C PRO A 495 -14.40 -15.97 10.07
N HIS A 496 -14.61 -14.80 9.46
CA HIS A 496 -14.64 -13.53 10.16
C HIS A 496 -16.01 -12.87 10.02
N THR A 497 -16.57 -12.40 11.13
CA THR A 497 -17.90 -11.78 11.16
C THR A 497 -17.93 -10.60 12.13
N GLY A 498 -18.97 -9.77 12.01
CA GLY A 498 -19.17 -8.61 12.87
C GLY A 498 -18.56 -7.32 12.31
N SER A 499 -18.64 -6.24 13.08
CA SER A 499 -18.12 -4.92 12.64
C SER A 499 -16.60 -4.77 12.85
N ILE A 500 -16.00 -5.63 13.65
CA ILE A 500 -14.57 -5.67 13.99
C ILE A 500 -14.12 -7.10 13.80
N PRO A 501 -13.66 -7.46 12.61
CA PRO A 501 -13.25 -8.82 12.27
C PRO A 501 -11.96 -9.24 12.96
#